data_d1d3f3a55f2690d150d8be88fc41f7a2
#
_entry.id   d1d3f3a55f2690d150d8be88fc41f7a2
#
_cell.length_a   1.000
_cell.length_b   1.000
_cell.length_c   1.000
_cell.angle_alpha   90.00
_cell.angle_beta   90.00
_cell.angle_gamma   90.00
#
_symmetry.space_group_name_H-M   'P 1'
#
loop_
_entity.id
_entity.type
_entity.pdbx_description
1 polymer ?
#
loop_
_entity_poly.entity_id
_entity_poly.type
_entity_poly.pdbx_seq_one_letter_code
_entity_poly.pdbx_strand_id
1 'polypeptide(L)'
;MAGAIAIVDSGGANIASLKFAMDRLGYESRLTTDESEIRNAARVILPGVGAAADAMVRLREHGLVDVIRDLTQPVLGICLGMQLLADASEEEDVECLGVIPGIAQKLSVAPGLPVPNMGWCPITRTGSHTVLDTLEDQSYFYFVHSYALPLSDYTLASANHSSTFSAVT
;
A
#
# COMPACT_ATOMS: atom_id res chain seq x y z
N MET A 1 11.82 -14.73 -19.01
CA MET A 1 10.86 -13.60 -19.09
C MET A 1 10.39 -13.32 -17.67
N ALA A 2 10.36 -12.05 -17.23
CA ALA A 2 9.74 -11.71 -15.95
C ALA A 2 8.26 -12.10 -16.05
N GLY A 3 7.75 -12.89 -15.09
CA GLY A 3 6.35 -13.31 -15.10
C GLY A 3 5.40 -12.12 -15.00
N ALA A 4 4.14 -12.28 -15.45
CA ALA A 4 3.13 -11.23 -15.43
C ALA A 4 2.86 -10.73 -14.01
N ILE A 5 2.54 -9.44 -13.89
CA ILE A 5 2.15 -8.79 -12.64
C ILE A 5 0.63 -8.71 -12.58
N ALA A 6 0.02 -9.25 -11.53
CA ALA A 6 -1.39 -9.01 -11.27
C ALA A 6 -1.57 -7.71 -10.48
N ILE A 7 -2.46 -6.86 -10.94
CA ILE A 7 -2.92 -5.68 -10.20
C ILE A 7 -4.32 -6.02 -9.69
N VAL A 8 -4.48 -6.10 -8.37
CA VAL A 8 -5.77 -6.40 -7.76
C VAL A 8 -6.73 -5.24 -7.96
N ASP A 9 -7.92 -5.51 -8.50
CA ASP A 9 -8.96 -4.50 -8.60
C ASP A 9 -9.73 -4.39 -7.27
N SER A 10 -9.22 -3.52 -6.40
CA SER A 10 -9.90 -3.15 -5.14
C SER A 10 -10.86 -1.96 -5.32
N GLY A 11 -11.03 -1.49 -6.56
CA GLY A 11 -11.82 -0.30 -6.92
C GLY A 11 -11.11 1.03 -6.65
N GLY A 12 -11.50 2.05 -7.41
CA GLY A 12 -11.14 3.45 -7.14
C GLY A 12 -9.71 3.89 -7.47
N ALA A 13 -8.76 3.01 -7.71
CA ALA A 13 -7.37 3.39 -7.95
C ALA A 13 -7.14 4.04 -9.34
N ASN A 14 -6.11 4.90 -9.44
CA ASN A 14 -5.64 5.40 -10.74
C ASN A 14 -4.83 4.32 -11.48
N ILE A 15 -5.54 3.30 -11.96
CA ILE A 15 -4.94 2.12 -12.61
C ILE A 15 -4.18 2.48 -13.87
N ALA A 16 -4.64 3.47 -14.64
CA ALA A 16 -3.97 3.88 -15.88
C ALA A 16 -2.53 4.33 -15.62
N SER A 17 -2.33 5.17 -14.61
CA SER A 17 -0.98 5.63 -14.22
C SER A 17 -0.08 4.48 -13.77
N LEU A 18 -0.61 3.53 -13.01
CA LEU A 18 0.12 2.35 -12.57
C LEU A 18 0.51 1.48 -13.77
N LYS A 19 -0.42 1.20 -14.69
CA LYS A 19 -0.14 0.44 -15.91
C LYS A 19 0.92 1.12 -16.76
N PHE A 20 0.83 2.43 -16.99
CA PHE A 20 1.86 3.17 -17.72
C PHE A 20 3.24 3.12 -17.04
N ALA A 21 3.28 3.08 -15.71
CA ALA A 21 4.54 2.88 -14.99
C ALA A 21 5.12 1.48 -15.23
N MET A 22 4.29 0.43 -15.18
CA MET A 22 4.71 -0.94 -15.49
C MET A 22 5.20 -1.07 -16.93
N ASP A 23 4.46 -0.51 -17.90
CA ASP A 23 4.83 -0.52 -19.31
C ASP A 23 6.20 0.16 -19.55
N ARG A 24 6.44 1.32 -18.92
CA ARG A 24 7.75 2.00 -19.00
C ARG A 24 8.89 1.19 -18.42
N LEU A 25 8.62 0.35 -17.42
CA LEU A 25 9.58 -0.56 -16.81
C LEU A 25 9.72 -1.88 -17.57
N GLY A 26 8.94 -2.08 -18.63
CA GLY A 26 8.97 -3.30 -19.46
C GLY A 26 8.29 -4.51 -18.82
N TYR A 27 7.38 -4.29 -17.87
CA TYR A 27 6.60 -5.35 -17.23
C TYR A 27 5.19 -5.41 -17.82
N GLU A 28 4.77 -6.62 -18.19
CA GLU A 28 3.36 -6.90 -18.49
C GLU A 28 2.56 -6.92 -17.18
N SER A 29 1.47 -6.15 -17.14
CA SER A 29 0.59 -6.11 -15.97
C SER A 29 -0.88 -6.18 -16.37
N ARG A 30 -1.69 -6.85 -15.53
CA ARG A 30 -3.12 -7.03 -15.75
C ARG A 30 -3.92 -6.65 -14.50
N LEU A 31 -4.93 -5.80 -14.69
CA LEU A 31 -5.94 -5.54 -13.67
C LEU A 31 -6.92 -6.71 -13.64
N THR A 32 -7.14 -7.30 -12.48
CA THR A 32 -7.97 -8.50 -12.35
C THR A 32 -8.59 -8.64 -10.95
N THR A 33 -9.75 -9.31 -10.91
CA THR A 33 -10.37 -9.87 -9.71
C THR A 33 -10.38 -11.41 -9.74
N ASP A 34 -9.77 -12.02 -10.76
CA ASP A 34 -9.72 -13.47 -10.89
C ASP A 34 -8.66 -14.06 -9.94
N GLU A 35 -9.13 -14.92 -9.02
CA GLU A 35 -8.29 -15.60 -8.04
C GLU A 35 -7.14 -16.37 -8.69
N SER A 36 -7.41 -17.08 -9.78
CA SER A 36 -6.41 -17.91 -10.47
C SER A 36 -5.31 -17.04 -11.09
N GLU A 37 -5.68 -15.90 -11.71
CA GLU A 37 -4.71 -14.95 -12.24
C GLU A 37 -3.84 -14.35 -11.13
N ILE A 38 -4.44 -14.00 -9.98
CA ILE A 38 -3.72 -13.43 -8.82
C ILE A 38 -2.75 -14.44 -8.23
N ARG A 39 -3.20 -15.67 -7.96
CA ARG A 39 -2.36 -16.73 -7.38
C ARG A 39 -1.21 -17.16 -8.29
N ASN A 40 -1.41 -17.15 -9.60
CA ASN A 40 -0.40 -17.58 -10.57
C ASN A 40 0.53 -16.44 -11.05
N ALA A 41 0.28 -15.20 -10.65
CA ALA A 41 1.14 -14.07 -10.99
C ALA A 41 2.50 -14.18 -10.31
N ALA A 42 3.56 -13.74 -10.99
CA ALA A 42 4.90 -13.71 -10.41
C ALA A 42 5.03 -12.67 -9.29
N ARG A 43 4.25 -11.60 -9.36
CA ARG A 43 4.16 -10.52 -8.37
C ARG A 43 2.74 -9.97 -8.37
N VAL A 44 2.33 -9.44 -7.23
CA VAL A 44 1.01 -8.84 -7.07
C VAL A 44 1.16 -7.39 -6.61
N ILE A 45 0.37 -6.49 -7.17
CA ILE A 45 0.23 -5.12 -6.68
C ILE A 45 -1.19 -4.97 -6.14
N LEU A 46 -1.30 -4.49 -4.92
CA LEU A 46 -2.54 -4.08 -4.28
C LEU A 46 -2.57 -2.55 -4.22
N PRO A 47 -3.10 -1.88 -5.23
CA PRO A 47 -3.28 -0.43 -5.19
C PRO A 47 -4.53 -0.10 -4.38
N GLY A 48 -4.68 1.16 -3.97
CA GLY A 48 -5.93 1.61 -3.37
C GLY A 48 -5.98 3.12 -3.23
N VAL A 49 -7.19 3.67 -3.38
CA VAL A 49 -7.56 5.05 -3.05
C VAL A 49 -8.96 5.04 -2.47
N GLY A 50 -9.32 6.08 -1.72
CA GLY A 50 -10.62 6.19 -1.04
C GLY A 50 -10.59 5.60 0.37
N ALA A 51 -11.73 5.12 0.86
CA ALA A 51 -11.89 4.63 2.23
C ALA A 51 -11.54 3.13 2.35
N ALA A 52 -10.95 2.76 3.49
CA ALA A 52 -10.57 1.39 3.77
C ALA A 52 -11.77 0.44 3.81
N ALA A 53 -12.89 0.89 4.38
CA ALA A 53 -14.12 0.10 4.47
C ALA A 53 -14.66 -0.29 3.08
N ASP A 54 -14.74 0.68 2.16
CA ASP A 54 -15.22 0.42 0.79
C ASP A 54 -14.33 -0.59 0.04
N ALA A 55 -13.02 -0.44 0.18
CA ALA A 55 -12.06 -1.36 -0.44
C ALA A 55 -12.19 -2.78 0.15
N MET A 56 -12.32 -2.92 1.47
CA MET A 56 -12.53 -4.21 2.12
C MET A 56 -13.85 -4.86 1.75
N VAL A 57 -14.93 -4.09 1.57
CA VAL A 57 -16.22 -4.61 1.06
C VAL A 57 -16.00 -5.23 -0.32
N ARG A 58 -15.35 -4.53 -1.24
CA ARG A 58 -15.08 -5.04 -2.60
C ARG A 58 -14.21 -6.28 -2.60
N LEU A 59 -13.15 -6.31 -1.78
CA LEU A 59 -12.31 -7.51 -1.66
C LEU A 59 -13.12 -8.71 -1.15
N ARG A 60 -14.04 -8.50 -0.19
CA ARG A 60 -14.94 -9.56 0.30
C ARG A 60 -15.92 -10.01 -0.77
N GLU A 61 -16.55 -9.08 -1.50
CA GLU A 61 -17.49 -9.39 -2.58
C GLU A 61 -16.86 -10.24 -3.70
N HIS A 62 -15.59 -10.02 -3.99
CA HIS A 62 -14.82 -10.81 -4.96
C HIS A 62 -14.15 -12.06 -4.36
N GLY A 63 -14.31 -12.33 -3.06
CA GLY A 63 -13.69 -13.47 -2.39
C GLY A 63 -12.16 -13.38 -2.29
N LEU A 64 -11.58 -12.16 -2.37
CA LEU A 64 -10.14 -11.96 -2.49
C LEU A 64 -9.40 -11.84 -1.16
N VAL A 65 -10.11 -11.74 -0.04
CA VAL A 65 -9.48 -11.56 1.29
C VAL A 65 -8.54 -12.72 1.61
N ASP A 66 -9.04 -13.95 1.58
CA ASP A 66 -8.23 -15.13 1.87
C ASP A 66 -7.21 -15.40 0.74
N VAL A 67 -7.56 -15.07 -0.50
CA VAL A 67 -6.62 -15.17 -1.63
C VAL A 67 -5.37 -14.33 -1.36
N ILE A 68 -5.54 -13.05 -0.97
CA ILE A 68 -4.41 -12.15 -0.73
C ILE A 68 -3.62 -12.55 0.50
N ARG A 69 -4.28 -13.00 1.57
CA ARG A 69 -3.63 -13.49 2.79
C ARG A 69 -2.72 -14.69 2.55
N ASP A 70 -3.13 -15.57 1.64
CA ASP A 70 -2.43 -16.81 1.33
C ASP A 70 -1.33 -16.67 0.27
N LEU A 71 -1.13 -15.48 -0.30
CA LEU A 71 -0.11 -15.26 -1.31
C LEU A 71 1.30 -15.50 -0.74
N THR A 72 2.11 -16.21 -1.50
CA THR A 72 3.51 -16.49 -1.13
C THR A 72 4.52 -15.75 -2.00
N GLN A 73 4.09 -15.24 -3.15
CA GLN A 73 4.89 -14.38 -4.02
C GLN A 73 4.91 -12.93 -3.49
N PRO A 74 5.85 -12.08 -3.95
CA PRO A 74 5.92 -10.69 -3.52
C PRO A 74 4.63 -9.92 -3.80
N VAL A 75 4.14 -9.21 -2.78
CA VAL A 75 2.98 -8.31 -2.85
C VAL A 75 3.43 -6.89 -2.52
N LEU A 76 3.07 -5.92 -3.36
CA LEU A 76 3.31 -4.51 -3.11
C LEU A 76 1.98 -3.78 -2.85
N GLY A 77 1.75 -3.37 -1.62
CA GLY A 77 0.66 -2.46 -1.26
C GLY A 77 1.04 -1.01 -1.54
N ILE A 78 0.19 -0.25 -2.24
CA ILE A 78 0.44 1.16 -2.56
C ILE A 78 -0.65 2.03 -1.94
N CYS A 79 -0.26 3.01 -1.12
CA CYS A 79 -1.14 3.94 -0.42
C CYS A 79 -2.19 3.18 0.43
N LEU A 80 -3.48 3.31 0.12
CA LEU A 80 -4.52 2.54 0.79
C LEU A 80 -4.24 1.04 0.73
N GLY A 81 -3.72 0.51 -0.39
CA GLY A 81 -3.35 -0.89 -0.51
C GLY A 81 -2.32 -1.35 0.53
N MET A 82 -1.37 -0.49 0.93
CA MET A 82 -0.47 -0.78 2.05
C MET A 82 -1.24 -0.82 3.38
N GLN A 83 -2.14 0.13 3.61
CA GLN A 83 -2.95 0.18 4.84
C GLN A 83 -3.86 -1.05 4.96
N LEU A 84 -4.41 -1.53 3.83
CA LEU A 84 -5.24 -2.75 3.81
C LEU A 84 -4.48 -4.02 4.19
N LEU A 85 -3.15 -4.05 4.05
CA LEU A 85 -2.34 -5.19 4.52
C LEU A 85 -2.23 -5.25 6.05
N ALA A 86 -2.53 -4.16 6.78
CA ALA A 86 -2.54 -4.13 8.23
C ALA A 86 -3.70 -4.92 8.84
N ASP A 87 -3.74 -5.01 10.18
CA ASP A 87 -4.84 -5.66 10.90
C ASP A 87 -6.15 -4.90 10.75
N ALA A 88 -6.08 -3.55 10.85
CA ALA A 88 -7.26 -2.70 10.84
C ALA A 88 -6.92 -1.25 10.45
N SER A 89 -7.95 -0.44 10.25
CA SER A 89 -7.84 1.01 10.09
C SER A 89 -8.84 1.71 11.01
N GLU A 90 -8.40 2.81 11.65
CA GLU A 90 -9.31 3.73 12.36
C GLU A 90 -10.26 4.47 11.40
N GLU A 91 -10.00 4.44 10.09
CA GLU A 91 -10.94 4.94 9.09
C GLU A 91 -12.16 4.02 9.06
N GLU A 92 -13.27 4.51 9.61
CA GLU A 92 -14.55 3.79 9.74
C GLU A 92 -14.47 2.49 10.57
N ASP A 93 -13.42 2.35 11.42
CA ASP A 93 -13.23 1.22 12.35
C ASP A 93 -13.32 -0.15 11.64
N VAL A 94 -12.55 -0.31 10.56
CA VAL A 94 -12.65 -1.48 9.68
C VAL A 94 -11.51 -2.48 9.90
N GLU A 95 -11.87 -3.77 10.00
CA GLU A 95 -10.91 -4.88 9.91
C GLU A 95 -10.39 -5.01 8.48
N CYS A 96 -9.05 -5.10 8.36
CA CYS A 96 -8.32 -5.22 7.11
C CYS A 96 -7.80 -6.65 6.87
N LEU A 97 -6.71 -6.80 6.11
CA LEU A 97 -6.21 -8.11 5.69
C LEU A 97 -5.39 -8.83 6.76
N GLY A 98 -4.83 -8.14 7.76
CA GLY A 98 -4.07 -8.78 8.84
C GLY A 98 -2.80 -9.51 8.38
N VAL A 99 -2.14 -9.03 7.35
CA VAL A 99 -0.86 -9.58 6.84
C VAL A 99 0.31 -8.95 7.58
N ILE A 100 0.20 -7.67 7.92
CA ILE A 100 1.19 -6.88 8.65
C ILE A 100 0.56 -6.44 9.97
N PRO A 101 1.17 -6.74 11.13
CA PRO A 101 0.63 -6.31 12.41
C PRO A 101 0.55 -4.79 12.53
N GLY A 102 -0.57 -4.29 13.04
CA GLY A 102 -0.76 -2.87 13.32
C GLY A 102 -2.09 -2.33 12.83
N ILE A 103 -2.40 -1.12 13.27
CA ILE A 103 -3.63 -0.40 12.91
C ILE A 103 -3.25 0.92 12.25
N ALA A 104 -3.79 1.20 11.06
CA ALA A 104 -3.64 2.49 10.42
C ALA A 104 -4.39 3.55 11.24
N GLN A 105 -3.65 4.50 11.83
CA GLN A 105 -4.16 5.51 12.75
C GLN A 105 -4.33 6.85 12.05
N LYS A 106 -5.31 7.64 12.50
CA LYS A 106 -5.52 8.99 12.00
C LYS A 106 -4.37 9.91 12.43
N LEU A 107 -3.82 10.66 11.47
CA LEU A 107 -2.80 11.67 11.76
C LEU A 107 -3.37 12.76 12.66
N SER A 108 -2.59 13.21 13.62
CA SER A 108 -2.96 14.32 14.50
C SER A 108 -2.87 15.67 13.77
N VAL A 109 -3.81 16.56 14.03
CA VAL A 109 -3.71 17.94 13.54
C VAL A 109 -2.72 18.72 14.41
N ALA A 110 -1.79 19.43 13.75
CA ALA A 110 -0.85 20.32 14.45
C ALA A 110 -0.77 21.69 13.75
N PRO A 111 -0.33 22.76 14.44
CA PRO A 111 -0.20 24.08 13.83
C PRO A 111 0.70 24.05 12.59
N GLY A 112 0.16 24.49 11.44
CA GLY A 112 0.87 24.49 10.16
C GLY A 112 0.98 23.12 9.46
N LEU A 113 0.42 22.07 10.06
CA LEU A 113 0.44 20.70 9.53
C LEU A 113 -1.00 20.17 9.42
N PRO A 114 -1.72 20.50 8.34
CA PRO A 114 -3.11 20.06 8.18
C PRO A 114 -3.18 18.56 7.88
N VAL A 115 -4.36 17.98 8.15
CA VAL A 115 -4.72 16.63 7.73
C VAL A 115 -5.81 16.77 6.66
N PRO A 116 -5.64 16.13 5.49
CA PRO A 116 -4.59 15.16 5.11
C PRO A 116 -3.18 15.75 4.99
N ASN A 117 -2.16 14.93 5.26
CA ASN A 117 -0.80 15.20 4.81
C ASN A 117 -0.79 15.18 3.28
N MET A 118 -0.46 16.29 2.66
CA MET A 118 -0.48 16.43 1.21
C MET A 118 0.76 17.18 0.73
N GLY A 119 1.69 16.47 0.09
CA GLY A 119 2.91 17.09 -0.41
C GLY A 119 4.10 16.14 -0.51
N TRP A 120 5.25 16.71 -0.85
CA TRP A 120 6.52 16.00 -0.94
C TRP A 120 7.18 15.93 0.43
N CYS A 121 7.42 14.72 0.91
CA CYS A 121 8.13 14.46 2.16
C CYS A 121 9.32 13.54 1.90
N PRO A 122 10.47 13.77 2.54
CA PRO A 122 11.58 12.84 2.49
C PRO A 122 11.27 11.62 3.35
N ILE A 123 11.77 10.47 2.93
CA ILE A 123 11.75 9.26 3.75
C ILE A 123 13.11 9.03 4.38
N THR A 124 13.11 8.53 5.61
CA THR A 124 14.33 8.11 6.32
C THR A 124 14.35 6.59 6.38
N ARG A 125 15.38 5.98 5.85
CA ARG A 125 15.55 4.51 5.89
C ARG A 125 15.82 4.06 7.32
N THR A 126 15.09 3.04 7.76
CA THR A 126 15.22 2.44 9.10
C THR A 126 15.60 0.97 9.03
N GLY A 127 15.37 0.34 7.89
CA GLY A 127 15.66 -1.07 7.64
C GLY A 127 16.37 -1.30 6.30
N SER A 128 16.69 -2.57 6.03
CA SER A 128 17.30 -3.02 4.78
C SER A 128 16.34 -4.02 4.11
N HIS A 129 15.92 -3.71 2.89
CA HIS A 129 15.08 -4.59 2.09
C HIS A 129 15.26 -4.26 0.61
N THR A 130 15.10 -5.26 -0.26
CA THR A 130 15.31 -5.09 -1.71
C THR A 130 14.42 -4.03 -2.36
N VAL A 131 13.27 -3.73 -1.78
CA VAL A 131 12.37 -2.64 -2.25
C VAL A 131 13.01 -1.27 -2.11
N LEU A 132 14.01 -1.12 -1.22
CA LEU A 132 14.73 0.14 -0.96
C LEU A 132 16.12 0.20 -1.60
N ASP A 133 16.61 -0.86 -2.25
CA ASP A 133 18.02 -0.94 -2.69
C ASP A 133 18.42 0.15 -3.68
N THR A 134 17.49 0.61 -4.50
CA THR A 134 17.72 1.66 -5.50
C THR A 134 17.36 3.07 -5.01
N LEU A 135 16.88 3.19 -3.76
CA LEU A 135 16.48 4.47 -3.18
C LEU A 135 17.60 5.01 -2.29
N GLU A 136 17.92 6.28 -2.48
CA GLU A 136 18.81 6.99 -1.57
C GLU A 136 18.05 7.37 -0.29
N ASP A 137 18.75 7.45 0.84
CA ASP A 137 18.18 8.01 2.05
C ASP A 137 17.77 9.47 1.80
N GLN A 138 16.68 9.91 2.44
CA GLN A 138 16.05 11.22 2.19
C GLN A 138 15.48 11.39 0.77
N SER A 139 15.25 10.32 0.02
CA SER A 139 14.47 10.40 -1.22
C SER A 139 13.08 10.95 -0.96
N TYR A 140 12.61 11.85 -1.83
CA TYR A 140 11.31 12.49 -1.68
C TYR A 140 10.20 11.67 -2.35
N PHE A 141 9.10 11.48 -1.62
CA PHE A 141 7.87 10.89 -2.13
C PHE A 141 6.70 11.86 -1.95
N TYR A 142 5.73 11.78 -2.87
CA TYR A 142 4.50 12.54 -2.74
C TYR A 142 3.50 11.77 -1.88
N PHE A 143 3.11 12.37 -0.78
CA PHE A 143 2.11 11.82 0.14
C PHE A 143 0.76 12.49 -0.06
N VAL A 144 -0.32 11.74 0.07
CA VAL A 144 -1.69 12.22 0.20
C VAL A 144 -2.48 11.24 1.06
N HIS A 145 -2.52 11.47 2.37
CA HIS A 145 -3.17 10.55 3.31
C HIS A 145 -3.58 11.24 4.62
N SER A 146 -4.63 10.70 5.24
CA SER A 146 -5.10 11.11 6.57
C SER A 146 -4.79 10.06 7.64
N TYR A 147 -4.51 8.83 7.22
CA TYR A 147 -4.19 7.70 8.08
C TYR A 147 -2.83 7.12 7.74
N ALA A 148 -2.13 6.59 8.72
CA ALA A 148 -0.81 5.99 8.55
C ALA A 148 -0.57 4.89 9.58
N LEU A 149 0.28 3.92 9.24
CA LEU A 149 0.77 2.93 10.19
C LEU A 149 1.79 3.58 11.13
N PRO A 150 1.70 3.36 12.46
CA PRO A 150 2.76 3.78 13.38
C PRO A 150 4.06 3.03 13.10
N LEU A 151 5.16 3.53 13.67
CA LEU A 151 6.42 2.80 13.60
C LEU A 151 6.30 1.45 14.31
N SER A 152 6.92 0.43 13.74
CA SER A 152 6.97 -0.93 14.25
C SER A 152 8.28 -1.61 13.84
N ASP A 153 8.48 -2.85 14.28
CA ASP A 153 9.62 -3.68 13.86
C ASP A 153 9.61 -4.00 12.35
N TYR A 154 8.47 -3.80 11.70
CA TYR A 154 8.30 -3.97 10.25
C TYR A 154 8.59 -2.70 9.44
N THR A 155 8.84 -1.56 10.10
CA THR A 155 9.11 -0.30 9.41
C THR A 155 10.47 -0.34 8.70
N LEU A 156 10.46 -0.22 7.39
CA LEU A 156 11.65 -0.18 6.53
C LEU A 156 12.09 1.25 6.24
N ALA A 157 11.14 2.18 6.14
CA ALA A 157 11.41 3.61 6.07
C ALA A 157 10.29 4.39 6.74
N SER A 158 10.65 5.51 7.36
CA SER A 158 9.72 6.42 8.02
C SER A 158 9.63 7.76 7.30
N ALA A 159 8.55 8.48 7.52
CA ALA A 159 8.40 9.88 7.17
C ALA A 159 7.80 10.64 8.36
N ASN A 160 7.86 11.97 8.31
CA ASN A 160 7.34 12.82 9.36
C ASN A 160 6.35 13.84 8.81
N HIS A 161 5.26 14.01 9.53
CA HIS A 161 4.30 15.10 9.33
C HIS A 161 3.97 15.71 10.69
N SER A 162 2.81 15.48 11.26
CA SER A 162 2.48 15.84 12.65
C SER A 162 3.05 14.83 13.67
N SER A 163 3.33 13.64 13.21
CA SER A 163 4.03 12.57 13.92
C SER A 163 4.86 11.76 12.94
N THR A 164 5.81 10.99 13.43
CA THR A 164 6.57 10.04 12.61
C THR A 164 5.72 8.81 12.34
N PHE A 165 5.69 8.35 11.11
CA PHE A 165 4.90 7.19 10.68
C PHE A 165 5.70 6.27 9.76
N SER A 166 5.22 5.05 9.58
CA SER A 166 5.78 4.08 8.64
C SER A 166 5.41 4.45 7.20
N ALA A 167 6.40 4.85 6.42
CA ALA A 167 6.24 5.20 5.01
C ALA A 167 6.42 3.98 4.10
N VAL A 168 7.25 3.04 4.54
CA VAL A 168 7.47 1.72 3.93
C VAL A 168 7.52 0.69 5.06
N THR A 169 6.75 -0.36 4.93
CA THR A 169 6.63 -1.43 5.92
C THR A 169 6.68 -2.80 5.23
#